data_500ee6a50dd1efb93e654f7775575847
#
_entry.id   500ee6a50dd1efb93e654f7775575847
#
_cell.length_a   1.000
_cell.length_b   1.000
_cell.length_c   1.000
_cell.angle_alpha   90.00
_cell.angle_beta   90.00
_cell.angle_gamma   90.00
#
_symmetry.space_group_name_H-M   'P 1'
#
loop_
_entity.id
_entity.type
_entity.pdbx_description
1 polymer ?
#
loop_
_entity_poly.entity_id
_entity_poly.type
_entity_poly.pdbx_seq_one_letter_code
_entity_poly.pdbx_strand_id
1 'polypeptide(L)'
;MCLCVLVLLFPDVKWCVVLGVSIILFFSHFVFFFFFFFFFFFFFFFFFFHVQDMFTAYTEECTKKKRESANDVAVFPVALSIVKCFREKNPILLGVDVVEGILKIGTPICVPAIKDEDGDPLMVGRITSIQDNHKEVQMCKKGKQVAVKIEAVETAPLTFGRQFDKNSSLYSYLTRQSIDALKENFKNDLERNDWKLVIQLKKMLDI
;
A
#
# COMPACT_ATOMS: atom_id res chain seq x y z
N MET A 1 -71.03 -30.95 15.91
CA MET A 1 -71.79 -31.58 17.02
C MET A 1 -71.50 -33.07 17.23
N CYS A 2 -70.75 -33.77 16.37
CA CYS A 2 -70.47 -35.21 16.54
C CYS A 2 -69.26 -35.53 17.43
N LEU A 3 -68.35 -34.60 17.68
CA LEU A 3 -67.12 -34.89 18.50
C LEU A 3 -67.40 -34.84 20.03
N CYS A 4 -68.47 -34.16 20.48
CA CYS A 4 -68.77 -34.09 21.90
C CYS A 4 -69.45 -35.34 22.47
N VAL A 5 -70.11 -36.17 21.63
CA VAL A 5 -70.79 -37.37 22.11
C VAL A 5 -69.83 -38.58 22.31
N LEU A 6 -68.74 -38.63 21.58
CA LEU A 6 -67.74 -39.70 21.70
C LEU A 6 -66.84 -39.56 22.96
N VAL A 7 -66.79 -38.37 23.51
CA VAL A 7 -65.97 -38.06 24.70
C VAL A 7 -66.59 -38.49 26.02
N LEU A 8 -67.93 -38.80 26.00
CA LEU A 8 -68.65 -39.15 27.24
C LEU A 8 -68.65 -40.69 27.51
N LEU A 9 -68.25 -41.52 26.56
CA LEU A 9 -68.38 -42.98 26.68
C LEU A 9 -67.07 -43.71 27.20
N PHE A 10 -65.93 -43.05 27.16
CA PHE A 10 -64.67 -43.65 27.61
C PHE A 10 -63.82 -42.62 28.38
N PRO A 11 -63.76 -42.64 29.70
CA PRO A 11 -62.97 -41.71 30.51
C PRO A 11 -61.47 -41.81 30.25
N ASP A 12 -60.97 -42.99 29.89
CA ASP A 12 -59.53 -43.24 29.62
C ASP A 12 -59.04 -42.61 28.31
N VAL A 13 -59.96 -42.41 27.35
CA VAL A 13 -59.61 -41.79 26.05
C VAL A 13 -59.39 -40.26 26.19
N LYS A 14 -59.98 -39.62 27.19
CA LYS A 14 -59.78 -38.19 27.45
C LYS A 14 -58.34 -37.87 27.81
N TRP A 15 -57.70 -38.68 28.60
CA TRP A 15 -56.30 -38.48 28.99
C TRP A 15 -55.36 -38.69 27.85
N CYS A 16 -55.58 -39.70 26.99
CA CYS A 16 -54.78 -39.91 25.81
C CYS A 16 -54.88 -38.77 24.78
N VAL A 17 -56.08 -38.26 24.55
CA VAL A 17 -56.29 -37.13 23.59
C VAL A 17 -55.68 -35.83 24.15
N VAL A 18 -55.85 -35.54 25.43
CA VAL A 18 -55.28 -34.35 26.06
C VAL A 18 -53.74 -34.44 26.07
N LEU A 19 -53.15 -35.57 26.39
CA LEU A 19 -51.73 -35.79 26.34
C LEU A 19 -51.21 -35.68 24.90
N GLY A 20 -51.89 -36.28 23.93
CA GLY A 20 -51.51 -36.20 22.51
C GLY A 20 -51.54 -34.79 21.98
N VAL A 21 -52.56 -33.98 22.26
CA VAL A 21 -52.66 -32.59 21.87
C VAL A 21 -51.56 -31.73 22.54
N SER A 22 -51.28 -31.98 23.84
CA SER A 22 -50.24 -31.30 24.57
C SER A 22 -48.84 -31.56 24.02
N ILE A 23 -48.57 -32.84 23.62
CA ILE A 23 -47.30 -33.23 23.02
C ILE A 23 -47.16 -32.60 21.63
N ILE A 24 -48.21 -32.55 20.83
CA ILE A 24 -48.20 -31.94 19.50
C ILE A 24 -47.97 -30.41 19.62
N LEU A 25 -48.63 -29.77 20.56
CA LEU A 25 -48.42 -28.33 20.79
C LEU A 25 -47.00 -28.03 21.29
N PHE A 26 -46.45 -28.86 22.18
CA PHE A 26 -45.10 -28.74 22.66
C PHE A 26 -44.08 -28.95 21.54
N PHE A 27 -44.28 -29.95 20.69
CA PHE A 27 -43.43 -30.19 19.57
C PHE A 27 -43.49 -29.09 18.49
N SER A 28 -44.70 -28.55 18.26
CA SER A 28 -44.91 -27.40 17.37
C SER A 28 -44.17 -26.15 17.88
N HIS A 29 -44.26 -25.85 19.18
CA HIS A 29 -43.52 -24.76 19.81
C HIS A 29 -42.04 -24.96 19.76
N PHE A 30 -41.56 -26.19 19.96
CA PHE A 30 -40.12 -26.53 19.90
C PHE A 30 -39.58 -26.37 18.48
N VAL A 31 -40.31 -26.82 17.47
CA VAL A 31 -39.92 -26.66 16.04
C VAL A 31 -39.92 -25.19 15.65
N PHE A 32 -40.95 -24.42 16.09
CA PHE A 32 -41.01 -22.97 15.82
C PHE A 32 -39.87 -22.22 16.50
N PHE A 33 -39.53 -22.56 17.74
CA PHE A 33 -38.41 -21.97 18.47
C PHE A 33 -37.09 -22.29 17.83
N PHE A 34 -36.90 -23.55 17.39
CA PHE A 34 -35.69 -23.99 16.69
C PHE A 34 -35.53 -23.29 15.35
N PHE A 35 -36.63 -23.14 14.59
CA PHE A 35 -36.63 -22.46 13.30
C PHE A 35 -36.35 -20.96 13.48
N PHE A 36 -36.93 -20.33 14.51
CA PHE A 36 -36.70 -18.93 14.85
C PHE A 36 -35.24 -18.70 15.28
N PHE A 37 -34.69 -19.59 16.12
CA PHE A 37 -33.30 -19.52 16.53
C PHE A 37 -32.34 -19.71 15.36
N PHE A 38 -32.62 -20.65 14.49
CA PHE A 38 -31.83 -20.89 13.27
C PHE A 38 -31.88 -19.70 12.31
N PHE A 39 -33.06 -19.12 12.11
CA PHE A 39 -33.24 -17.93 11.28
C PHE A 39 -32.51 -16.73 11.87
N PHE A 40 -32.60 -16.52 13.18
CA PHE A 40 -31.89 -15.46 13.89
C PHE A 40 -30.37 -15.63 13.80
N PHE A 41 -29.89 -16.86 13.98
CA PHE A 41 -28.48 -17.18 13.85
C PHE A 41 -27.97 -16.96 12.42
N PHE A 42 -28.74 -17.37 11.42
CA PHE A 42 -28.41 -17.14 10.01
C PHE A 42 -28.42 -15.65 9.65
N PHE A 43 -29.39 -14.91 10.11
CA PHE A 43 -29.45 -13.46 9.93
C PHE A 43 -28.28 -12.75 10.60
N PHE A 44 -27.94 -13.14 11.82
CA PHE A 44 -26.79 -12.60 12.56
C PHE A 44 -25.47 -12.91 11.85
N PHE A 45 -25.31 -14.12 11.36
CA PHE A 45 -24.14 -14.55 10.58
C PHE A 45 -24.01 -13.76 9.28
N PHE A 46 -25.09 -13.57 8.54
CA PHE A 46 -25.13 -12.79 7.31
C PHE A 46 -24.82 -11.31 7.58
N PHE A 47 -25.39 -10.74 8.64
CA PHE A 47 -25.09 -9.37 9.07
C PHE A 47 -23.63 -9.21 9.45
N PHE A 48 -23.06 -10.16 10.17
CA PHE A 48 -21.65 -10.13 10.56
C PHE A 48 -20.72 -10.17 9.33
N PHE A 49 -21.03 -11.01 8.36
CA PHE A 49 -20.28 -11.06 7.09
C PHE A 49 -20.36 -9.74 6.33
N HIS A 50 -21.53 -9.16 6.24
CA HIS A 50 -21.71 -7.88 5.53
C HIS A 50 -20.96 -6.72 6.21
N VAL A 51 -20.91 -6.70 7.53
CA VAL A 51 -20.14 -5.72 8.30
C VAL A 51 -18.63 -5.92 8.06
N GLN A 52 -18.16 -7.15 7.98
CA GLN A 52 -16.75 -7.45 7.72
C GLN A 52 -16.30 -6.95 6.35
N ASP A 53 -17.08 -7.16 5.30
CA ASP A 53 -16.79 -6.66 3.95
C ASP A 53 -16.76 -5.12 3.91
N MET A 54 -17.64 -4.47 4.62
CA MET A 54 -17.67 -3.02 4.71
C MET A 54 -16.44 -2.46 5.45
N PHE A 55 -15.97 -3.14 6.51
CA PHE A 55 -14.75 -2.76 7.23
C PHE A 55 -13.49 -2.94 6.38
N THR A 56 -13.39 -4.03 5.61
CA THR A 56 -12.25 -4.25 4.73
C THR A 56 -12.18 -3.18 3.64
N ALA A 57 -13.28 -2.88 2.98
CA ALA A 57 -13.35 -1.82 1.97
C ALA A 57 -12.96 -0.44 2.55
N TYR A 58 -13.45 -0.11 3.75
CA TYR A 58 -13.11 1.16 4.42
C TYR A 58 -11.62 1.23 4.80
N THR A 59 -11.03 0.15 5.31
CA THR A 59 -9.61 0.11 5.66
C THR A 59 -8.72 0.22 4.42
N GLU A 60 -9.10 -0.40 3.30
CA GLU A 60 -8.40 -0.28 2.03
C GLU A 60 -8.45 1.16 1.48
N GLU A 61 -9.62 1.79 1.53
CA GLU A 61 -9.76 3.19 1.10
C GLU A 61 -8.95 4.15 1.97
N CYS A 62 -8.96 3.97 3.29
CA CYS A 62 -8.14 4.75 4.21
C CYS A 62 -6.64 4.57 3.96
N THR A 63 -6.19 3.33 3.74
CA THR A 63 -4.79 3.06 3.43
C THR A 63 -4.37 3.63 2.08
N LYS A 64 -5.24 3.59 1.08
CA LYS A 64 -5.00 4.20 -0.23
C LYS A 64 -4.86 5.71 -0.13
N LYS A 65 -5.77 6.39 0.56
CA LYS A 65 -5.69 7.85 0.78
C LYS A 65 -4.42 8.25 1.55
N LYS A 66 -4.03 7.48 2.56
CA LYS A 66 -2.76 7.71 3.29
C LYS A 66 -1.53 7.54 2.40
N ARG A 67 -1.52 6.53 1.52
CA ARG A 67 -0.43 6.32 0.56
C ARG A 67 -0.35 7.43 -0.49
N GLU A 68 -1.49 7.90 -0.98
CA GLU A 68 -1.55 9.00 -1.94
C GLU A 68 -0.98 10.29 -1.34
N SER A 69 -1.38 10.64 -0.12
CA SER A 69 -0.84 11.81 0.58
C SER A 69 0.64 11.68 0.98
N ALA A 70 1.09 10.44 1.23
CA ALA A 70 2.48 10.19 1.58
C ALA A 70 3.41 10.09 0.35
N ASN A 71 2.89 9.86 -0.86
CA ASN A 71 3.70 9.76 -2.08
C ASN A 71 4.52 11.01 -2.37
N ASP A 72 4.00 12.18 -2.04
CA ASP A 72 4.69 13.46 -2.28
C ASP A 72 5.89 13.67 -1.33
N VAL A 73 5.84 13.05 -0.15
CA VAL A 73 6.88 13.18 0.88
C VAL A 73 7.83 11.98 0.88
N ALA A 74 7.33 10.80 0.51
CA ALA A 74 8.09 9.56 0.53
C ALA A 74 9.06 9.49 -0.66
N VAL A 75 10.35 9.60 -0.39
CA VAL A 75 11.42 9.42 -1.37
C VAL A 75 11.97 8.01 -1.27
N PHE A 76 11.88 7.25 -2.36
CA PHE A 76 12.41 5.89 -2.42
C PHE A 76 13.95 5.90 -2.53
N PRO A 77 14.65 5.00 -1.80
CA PRO A 77 16.09 4.90 -1.88
C PRO A 77 16.50 4.38 -3.26
N VAL A 78 17.46 5.03 -3.89
CA VAL A 78 18.03 4.60 -5.17
C VAL A 78 19.49 4.98 -5.28
N ALA A 79 20.28 4.08 -5.87
CA ALA A 79 21.65 4.31 -6.29
C ALA A 79 21.74 4.12 -7.82
N LEU A 80 22.25 5.13 -8.51
CA LEU A 80 22.34 5.18 -9.95
C LEU A 80 23.80 5.34 -10.40
N SER A 81 24.19 4.64 -11.45
CA SER A 81 25.45 4.85 -12.13
C SER A 81 25.19 5.51 -13.49
N ILE A 82 25.96 6.53 -13.82
CA ILE A 82 25.83 7.24 -15.11
C ILE A 82 26.54 6.44 -16.20
N VAL A 83 25.78 6.05 -17.23
CA VAL A 83 26.32 5.34 -18.40
C VAL A 83 26.66 6.34 -19.51
N LYS A 84 25.75 7.25 -19.80
CA LYS A 84 25.88 8.21 -20.89
C LYS A 84 25.13 9.51 -20.59
N CYS A 85 25.68 10.63 -21.00
CA CYS A 85 24.99 11.89 -21.03
C CYS A 85 24.49 12.18 -22.45
N PHE A 86 23.22 12.50 -22.60
CA PHE A 86 22.61 12.89 -23.87
C PHE A 86 22.47 14.42 -23.96
N ARG A 87 22.24 15.09 -22.83
CA ARG A 87 22.11 16.54 -22.74
C ARG A 87 22.70 17.05 -21.43
N GLU A 88 23.62 17.97 -21.53
CA GLU A 88 24.43 18.46 -20.40
C GLU A 88 23.78 19.61 -19.62
N LYS A 89 22.89 20.36 -20.27
CA LYS A 89 22.23 21.54 -19.70
C LYS A 89 20.78 21.26 -19.31
N ASN A 90 20.24 22.06 -18.42
CA ASN A 90 18.87 21.95 -17.92
C ASN A 90 17.81 22.00 -19.07
N PRO A 91 16.91 21.03 -19.20
CA PRO A 91 16.86 19.77 -18.45
C PRO A 91 17.98 18.80 -18.84
N ILE A 92 18.63 18.21 -17.82
CA ILE A 92 19.71 17.26 -18.02
C ILE A 92 19.10 15.90 -18.42
N LEU A 93 19.64 15.29 -19.49
CA LEU A 93 19.19 13.97 -19.94
C LEU A 93 20.34 12.97 -19.81
N LEU A 94 20.17 12.01 -18.92
CA LEU A 94 21.17 10.99 -18.60
C LEU A 94 20.64 9.59 -18.89
N GLY A 95 21.50 8.75 -19.48
CA GLY A 95 21.33 7.30 -19.44
C GLY A 95 21.96 6.77 -18.17
N VAL A 96 21.19 6.15 -17.32
CA VAL A 96 21.64 5.64 -16.03
C VAL A 96 21.31 4.16 -15.89
N ASP A 97 22.14 3.47 -15.12
CA ASP A 97 21.91 2.10 -14.68
C ASP A 97 21.45 2.14 -13.21
N VAL A 98 20.34 1.48 -12.92
CA VAL A 98 19.81 1.37 -11.55
C VAL A 98 20.57 0.25 -10.84
N VAL A 99 21.56 0.62 -10.04
CA VAL A 99 22.41 -0.34 -9.32
C VAL A 99 21.64 -0.97 -8.16
N GLU A 100 20.98 -0.15 -7.36
CA GLU A 100 20.21 -0.60 -6.20
C GLU A 100 18.98 0.30 -5.97
N GLY A 101 17.95 -0.28 -5.38
CA GLY A 101 16.75 0.41 -4.97
C GLY A 101 15.69 0.56 -6.06
N ILE A 102 14.82 1.53 -5.87
CA ILE A 102 13.65 1.79 -6.72
C ILE A 102 13.67 3.25 -7.16
N LEU A 103 13.74 3.45 -8.47
CA LEU A 103 13.67 4.78 -9.09
C LEU A 103 12.22 5.15 -9.40
N LYS A 104 11.77 6.30 -8.91
CA LYS A 104 10.43 6.87 -9.18
C LYS A 104 10.53 8.26 -9.78
N ILE A 105 9.51 8.65 -10.54
CA ILE A 105 9.34 10.05 -10.96
C ILE A 105 9.14 10.92 -9.71
N GLY A 106 9.71 12.12 -9.72
CA GLY A 106 9.68 13.05 -8.60
C GLY A 106 10.81 12.87 -7.58
N THR A 107 11.62 11.80 -7.69
CA THR A 107 12.75 11.55 -6.77
C THR A 107 13.81 12.66 -6.90
N PRO A 108 14.17 13.33 -5.79
CA PRO A 108 15.30 14.25 -5.76
C PRO A 108 16.62 13.47 -5.80
N ILE A 109 17.55 13.93 -6.62
CA ILE A 109 18.86 13.26 -6.83
C ILE A 109 19.98 14.18 -6.38
N CYS A 110 20.95 13.60 -5.69
CA CYS A 110 22.18 14.28 -5.23
C CYS A 110 23.42 13.47 -5.52
N VAL A 111 24.57 14.13 -5.45
CA VAL A 111 25.92 13.54 -5.50
C VAL A 111 26.59 13.76 -4.15
N PRO A 112 26.61 12.77 -3.26
CA PRO A 112 27.20 12.92 -1.90
C PRO A 112 28.72 13.15 -1.92
N ALA A 113 29.39 12.71 -2.97
CA ALA A 113 30.85 12.86 -3.11
C ALA A 113 31.29 14.32 -3.29
N ILE A 114 30.39 15.18 -3.71
CA ILE A 114 30.64 16.61 -3.96
C ILE A 114 29.77 17.39 -3.00
N LYS A 115 30.41 18.26 -2.22
CA LYS A 115 29.71 19.15 -1.27
C LYS A 115 29.61 20.55 -1.84
N ASP A 116 28.48 21.19 -1.63
CA ASP A 116 28.27 22.59 -1.95
C ASP A 116 28.98 23.51 -0.94
N GLU A 117 28.92 24.80 -1.16
CA GLU A 117 29.55 25.84 -0.31
C GLU A 117 29.05 25.76 1.14
N ASP A 118 27.81 25.30 1.35
CA ASP A 118 27.17 25.13 2.65
C ASP A 118 27.56 23.78 3.35
N GLY A 119 28.30 22.91 2.66
CA GLY A 119 28.71 21.59 3.15
C GLY A 119 27.69 20.47 2.91
N ASP A 120 26.57 20.77 2.30
CA ASP A 120 25.53 19.83 1.92
C ASP A 120 25.90 19.07 0.62
N PRO A 121 25.34 17.87 0.40
CA PRO A 121 25.57 17.11 -0.83
C PRO A 121 25.01 17.87 -2.05
N LEU A 122 25.76 17.90 -3.14
CA LEU A 122 25.37 18.60 -4.37
C LEU A 122 24.03 18.07 -4.88
N MET A 123 23.03 18.93 -4.88
CA MET A 123 21.70 18.61 -5.42
C MET A 123 21.69 18.77 -6.94
N VAL A 124 21.46 17.68 -7.67
CA VAL A 124 21.38 17.71 -9.14
C VAL A 124 20.02 18.17 -9.62
N GLY A 125 18.96 17.75 -8.95
CA GLY A 125 17.60 18.13 -9.31
C GLY A 125 16.58 17.02 -9.03
N ARG A 126 15.39 17.16 -9.63
CA ARG A 126 14.32 16.16 -9.55
C ARG A 126 14.13 15.44 -10.88
N ILE A 127 13.81 14.15 -10.80
CA ILE A 127 13.47 13.33 -11.96
C ILE A 127 12.06 13.69 -12.41
N THR A 128 11.92 14.17 -13.64
CA THR A 128 10.63 14.51 -14.24
C THR A 128 10.09 13.45 -15.16
N SER A 129 10.96 12.69 -15.84
CA SER A 129 10.52 11.53 -16.61
C SER A 129 11.57 10.41 -16.63
N ILE A 130 11.09 9.19 -16.74
CA ILE A 130 11.91 7.98 -16.85
C ILE A 130 11.47 7.25 -18.13
N GLN A 131 12.42 6.91 -19.00
CA GLN A 131 12.14 6.17 -20.23
C GLN A 131 12.93 4.86 -20.24
N ASP A 132 12.21 3.75 -20.39
CA ASP A 132 12.73 2.41 -20.61
C ASP A 132 12.40 2.00 -22.05
N ASN A 133 13.41 1.83 -22.92
CA ASN A 133 13.23 1.47 -24.32
C ASN A 133 12.21 2.36 -25.07
N HIS A 134 12.34 3.68 -24.94
CA HIS A 134 11.45 4.70 -25.53
C HIS A 134 10.00 4.70 -25.00
N LYS A 135 9.72 4.00 -23.92
CA LYS A 135 8.43 4.03 -23.23
C LYS A 135 8.56 4.75 -21.90
N GLU A 136 7.65 5.65 -21.62
CA GLU A 136 7.59 6.29 -20.30
C GLU A 136 7.12 5.31 -19.26
N VAL A 137 7.87 5.24 -18.15
CA VAL A 137 7.56 4.41 -16.99
C VAL A 137 7.56 5.26 -15.72
N GLN A 138 6.64 5.01 -14.83
CA GLN A 138 6.57 5.76 -13.57
C GLN A 138 7.59 5.29 -12.54
N MET A 139 8.02 4.03 -12.64
CA MET A 139 8.90 3.40 -11.67
C MET A 139 9.82 2.39 -12.35
N CYS A 140 11.07 2.33 -11.90
CA CYS A 140 12.05 1.37 -12.37
C CYS A 140 12.76 0.70 -11.19
N LYS A 141 12.94 -0.63 -11.26
CA LYS A 141 13.66 -1.43 -10.26
C LYS A 141 15.11 -1.63 -10.68
N LYS A 142 15.93 -2.09 -9.73
CA LYS A 142 17.37 -2.40 -9.93
C LYS A 142 17.64 -3.29 -11.14
N GLY A 143 18.81 -3.11 -11.75
CA GLY A 143 19.31 -3.92 -12.88
C GLY A 143 18.77 -3.50 -14.24
N LYS A 144 18.11 -2.34 -14.34
CA LYS A 144 17.65 -1.80 -15.62
C LYS A 144 18.41 -0.54 -16.00
N GLN A 145 18.66 -0.41 -17.29
CA GLN A 145 19.20 0.79 -17.92
C GLN A 145 18.06 1.66 -18.43
N VAL A 146 18.01 2.91 -17.97
CA VAL A 146 16.92 3.83 -18.32
C VAL A 146 17.47 5.22 -18.63
N ALA A 147 16.74 5.95 -19.48
CA ALA A 147 17.00 7.35 -19.71
C ALA A 147 16.16 8.17 -18.72
N VAL A 148 16.82 9.05 -17.97
CA VAL A 148 16.16 9.93 -17.01
C VAL A 148 16.32 11.38 -17.41
N LYS A 149 15.23 12.11 -17.28
CA LYS A 149 15.20 13.57 -17.42
C LYS A 149 15.21 14.18 -16.04
N ILE A 150 16.21 15.01 -15.76
CA ILE A 150 16.39 15.68 -14.48
C ILE A 150 16.23 17.17 -14.71
N GLU A 151 15.37 17.80 -13.91
CA GLU A 151 15.21 19.25 -13.87
C GLU A 151 15.81 19.80 -12.59
N ALA A 152 16.69 20.79 -12.71
CA ALA A 152 17.29 21.44 -11.57
C ALA A 152 16.21 22.14 -10.73
N VAL A 153 16.30 21.98 -9.42
CA VAL A 153 15.34 22.58 -8.47
C VAL A 153 15.70 24.02 -8.16
N GLU A 154 16.96 24.40 -8.32
CA GLU A 154 17.47 25.69 -7.91
C GLU A 154 18.08 26.50 -9.05
N THR A 155 18.30 27.78 -8.74
CA THR A 155 18.69 28.87 -9.65
C THR A 155 20.09 28.73 -10.23
N ALA A 156 20.93 27.82 -9.73
CA ALA A 156 22.28 27.61 -10.25
C ALA A 156 22.25 26.68 -11.48
N PRO A 157 22.79 27.08 -12.64
CA PRO A 157 22.82 26.28 -13.83
C PRO A 157 23.83 25.14 -13.65
N LEU A 158 23.35 23.99 -13.21
CA LEU A 158 24.12 22.76 -13.16
C LEU A 158 24.39 22.26 -14.56
N THR A 159 25.66 21.96 -14.83
CA THR A 159 26.10 21.45 -16.13
C THR A 159 26.88 20.17 -15.91
N PHE A 160 26.48 19.11 -16.60
CA PHE A 160 27.24 17.87 -16.63
C PHE A 160 28.64 18.10 -17.19
N GLY A 161 29.65 17.45 -16.60
CA GLY A 161 31.04 17.61 -16.98
C GLY A 161 31.75 18.80 -16.32
N ARG A 162 31.05 19.64 -15.56
CA ARG A 162 31.64 20.75 -14.81
C ARG A 162 31.55 20.52 -13.30
N GLN A 163 30.34 20.25 -12.76
CA GLN A 163 30.12 19.99 -11.34
C GLN A 163 30.17 18.49 -11.02
N PHE A 164 29.70 17.64 -11.91
CA PHE A 164 29.74 16.18 -11.74
C PHE A 164 29.98 15.47 -13.09
N ASP A 165 30.63 14.32 -13.03
CA ASP A 165 31.09 13.59 -14.20
C ASP A 165 30.46 12.19 -14.29
N LYS A 166 30.76 11.48 -15.39
CA LYS A 166 30.31 10.11 -15.63
C LYS A 166 30.70 9.13 -14.53
N ASN A 167 31.79 9.38 -13.81
CA ASN A 167 32.27 8.53 -12.71
C ASN A 167 31.54 8.81 -11.39
N SER A 168 30.72 9.86 -11.34
CA SER A 168 29.95 10.21 -10.16
C SER A 168 28.75 9.29 -10.02
N SER A 169 28.57 8.71 -8.83
CA SER A 169 27.37 7.95 -8.50
C SER A 169 26.28 8.91 -8.00
N LEU A 170 25.09 8.75 -8.52
CA LEU A 170 23.92 9.53 -8.14
C LEU A 170 23.09 8.75 -7.12
N TYR A 171 22.61 9.46 -6.12
CA TYR A 171 21.78 8.89 -5.06
C TYR A 171 20.53 9.71 -4.83
N SER A 172 19.48 9.07 -4.31
CA SER A 172 18.31 9.81 -3.85
C SER A 172 18.63 10.61 -2.60
N TYR A 173 18.20 11.88 -2.59
CA TYR A 173 18.30 12.72 -1.42
C TYR A 173 17.18 12.39 -0.43
N LEU A 174 17.54 11.81 0.69
CA LEU A 174 16.60 11.43 1.75
C LEU A 174 16.57 12.50 2.84
N THR A 175 15.39 12.70 3.40
CA THR A 175 15.19 13.51 4.61
C THR A 175 14.64 12.63 5.74
N ARG A 176 14.72 13.07 6.98
CA ARG A 176 14.11 12.33 8.11
C ARG A 176 12.63 12.08 7.90
N GLN A 177 11.92 13.11 7.42
CA GLN A 177 10.49 13.01 7.13
C GLN A 177 10.18 11.95 6.05
N SER A 178 11.00 11.90 4.98
CA SER A 178 10.82 10.89 3.93
C SER A 178 11.08 9.46 4.43
N ILE A 179 12.08 9.28 5.31
CA ILE A 179 12.38 7.97 5.91
C ILE A 179 11.24 7.50 6.82
N ASP A 180 10.66 8.40 7.60
CA ASP A 180 9.54 8.05 8.48
C ASP A 180 8.27 7.75 7.68
N ALA A 181 7.99 8.53 6.62
CA ALA A 181 6.90 8.25 5.68
C ALA A 181 7.06 6.87 4.99
N LEU A 182 8.29 6.49 4.61
CA LEU A 182 8.58 5.16 4.06
C LEU A 182 8.30 4.04 5.06
N LYS A 183 8.68 4.22 6.33
CA LYS A 183 8.45 3.22 7.39
C LYS A 183 6.96 3.01 7.69
N GLU A 184 6.19 4.09 7.71
CA GLU A 184 4.77 4.04 8.04
C GLU A 184 3.90 3.49 6.91
N ASN A 185 4.15 3.94 5.68
CA ASN A 185 3.23 3.68 4.56
C ASN A 185 3.73 2.63 3.56
N PHE A 186 5.06 2.46 3.42
CA PHE A 186 5.69 1.66 2.35
C PHE A 186 6.60 0.55 2.87
N LYS A 187 6.44 0.14 4.14
CA LYS A 187 7.28 -0.90 4.76
C LYS A 187 7.25 -2.23 4.00
N ASN A 188 6.11 -2.59 3.43
CA ASN A 188 5.93 -3.86 2.71
C ASN A 188 6.39 -3.80 1.25
N ASP A 189 6.56 -2.60 0.69
CA ASP A 189 6.92 -2.39 -0.71
C ASP A 189 8.46 -2.36 -0.90
N LEU A 190 9.21 -2.24 0.20
CA LEU A 190 10.67 -2.20 0.22
C LEU A 190 11.25 -3.56 0.62
N GLU A 191 12.23 -4.01 -0.14
CA GLU A 191 13.00 -5.22 0.16
C GLU A 191 14.05 -4.97 1.26
N ARG A 192 14.59 -6.04 1.84
CA ARG A 192 15.65 -5.95 2.85
C ARG A 192 16.90 -5.23 2.34
N ASN A 193 17.20 -5.32 1.05
CA ASN A 193 18.34 -4.64 0.43
C ASN A 193 18.10 -3.14 0.33
N ASP A 194 16.87 -2.72 0.02
CA ASP A 194 16.50 -1.30 -0.03
C ASP A 194 16.64 -0.64 1.35
N TRP A 195 16.29 -1.35 2.42
CA TRP A 195 16.51 -0.88 3.80
C TRP A 195 17.98 -0.74 4.15
N LYS A 196 18.85 -1.63 3.65
CA LYS A 196 20.31 -1.46 3.82
C LYS A 196 20.80 -0.21 3.11
N LEU A 197 20.30 0.05 1.90
CA LEU A 197 20.60 1.27 1.14
C LEU A 197 20.14 2.52 1.89
N VAL A 198 18.96 2.53 2.51
CA VAL A 198 18.49 3.64 3.36
C VAL A 198 19.47 3.91 4.51
N ILE A 199 19.98 2.86 5.17
CA ILE A 199 20.95 3.01 6.26
C ILE A 199 22.30 3.57 5.76
N GLN A 200 22.73 3.15 4.57
CA GLN A 200 23.95 3.69 3.96
C GLN A 200 23.77 5.17 3.58
N LEU A 201 22.63 5.51 2.92
CA LEU A 201 22.33 6.88 2.55
C LEU A 201 22.19 7.80 3.77
N LYS A 202 21.58 7.31 4.85
CA LYS A 202 21.50 8.03 6.11
C LYS A 202 22.88 8.42 6.65
N LYS A 203 23.85 7.52 6.54
CA LYS A 203 25.24 7.79 6.96
C LYS A 203 25.98 8.77 6.03
N MET A 204 25.72 8.67 4.71
CA MET A 204 26.37 9.53 3.72
C MET A 204 25.81 10.96 3.73
N LEU A 205 24.54 11.12 4.08
CA LEU A 205 23.84 12.41 4.10
C LEU A 205 23.80 13.05 5.50
N ASP A 206 24.43 12.43 6.51
CA ASP A 206 24.48 12.91 7.91
C ASP A 206 23.10 13.23 8.53
N ILE A 207 22.09 12.38 8.26
CA ILE A 207 20.70 12.55 8.69
C ILE A 207 20.42 11.83 10.02
#